data_7be4f177c9ef37cb33736a4d19138cfe
#
_entry.id   7be4f177c9ef37cb33736a4d19138cfe
#
_cell.length_a   1.000
_cell.length_b   1.000
_cell.length_c   1.000
_cell.angle_alpha   90.00
_cell.angle_beta   90.00
_cell.angle_gamma   90.00
#
_symmetry.space_group_name_H-M   'P 1'
#
loop_
_entity.id
_entity.type
_entity.pdbx_description
1 polymer ?
#
loop_
_entity_poly.entity_id
_entity_poly.type
_entity_poly.pdbx_seq_one_letter_code
_entity_poly.pdbx_strand_id
1 'polypeptide(L)'
;MEQINGNESLLNVVLSKEIWRNDTINNVINSTICEYDIKGAHLVAIRILYGDKLYEKLAALDKLERNIYIGNMVKKDPSLSKKLQDLLFKFKKKFIAENGILISNIIETTKDSLVLAQKIPTKTIIKVDGVEVEFRNKDGSYSSFYRLGSKSILYDSLTGNLRIKGINVQTVNESPFVNLYFKDLLNTLETTISFGTVECMKLMKQMRKRYIETDDINIYRSLNDKNKFIYQIGEEMIETDVEIQNSDAKLMSIINYKEFVMPLMKCII
;
A
#
# COMPACT_ATOMS: atom_id res chain seq x y z
N MET A 1 -19.78 1.84 -29.79
CA MET A 1 -20.42 0.96 -28.77
C MET A 1 -19.48 -0.18 -28.29
N GLU A 2 -18.63 -0.76 -29.12
CA GLU A 2 -17.70 -1.85 -28.71
C GLU A 2 -16.64 -1.46 -27.68
N GLN A 3 -16.10 -0.24 -27.70
CA GLN A 3 -15.13 0.22 -26.72
C GLN A 3 -15.68 0.37 -25.30
N ILE A 4 -16.98 0.65 -25.14
CA ILE A 4 -17.63 0.79 -23.83
C ILE A 4 -17.80 -0.58 -23.17
N ASN A 5 -18.16 -1.60 -23.95
CA ASN A 5 -18.35 -2.96 -23.43
C ASN A 5 -17.00 -3.61 -23.02
N GLY A 6 -15.92 -3.32 -23.73
CA GLY A 6 -14.57 -3.81 -23.37
C GLY A 6 -14.08 -3.25 -22.03
N ASN A 7 -14.29 -1.96 -21.77
CA ASN A 7 -13.88 -1.31 -20.53
C ASN A 7 -14.69 -1.80 -19.30
N GLU A 8 -15.98 -2.07 -19.45
CA GLU A 8 -16.80 -2.58 -18.35
C GLU A 8 -16.44 -4.02 -17.99
N SER A 9 -16.17 -4.87 -18.97
CA SER A 9 -15.69 -6.23 -18.75
C SER A 9 -14.35 -6.24 -18.00
N LEU A 10 -13.40 -5.41 -18.43
CA LEU A 10 -12.11 -5.30 -17.78
C LEU A 10 -12.22 -4.75 -16.35
N LEU A 11 -13.05 -3.75 -16.11
CA LEU A 11 -13.31 -3.22 -14.78
C LEU A 11 -13.88 -4.29 -13.83
N ASN A 12 -14.78 -5.12 -14.32
CA ASN A 12 -15.32 -6.23 -13.53
C ASN A 12 -14.21 -7.23 -13.14
N VAL A 13 -13.28 -7.55 -14.04
CA VAL A 13 -12.13 -8.42 -13.74
C VAL A 13 -11.20 -7.77 -12.70
N VAL A 14 -10.90 -6.48 -12.85
CA VAL A 14 -10.06 -5.71 -11.93
C VAL A 14 -10.63 -5.74 -10.50
N LEU A 15 -11.91 -5.43 -10.37
CA LEU A 15 -12.55 -5.28 -9.06
C LEU A 15 -12.95 -6.60 -8.40
N SER A 16 -13.09 -7.69 -9.15
CA SER A 16 -13.44 -9.02 -8.61
C SER A 16 -12.29 -9.69 -7.86
N LYS A 17 -11.05 -9.28 -8.13
CA LYS A 17 -9.87 -9.79 -7.42
C LYS A 17 -9.79 -9.22 -6.01
N GLU A 18 -9.37 -10.05 -5.08
CA GLU A 18 -9.10 -9.62 -3.69
C GLU A 18 -8.01 -8.54 -3.65
N ILE A 19 -6.97 -8.74 -4.45
CA ILE A 19 -5.91 -7.77 -4.72
C ILE A 19 -5.70 -7.76 -6.23
N TRP A 20 -5.78 -6.58 -6.82
CA TRP A 20 -5.39 -6.36 -8.21
C TRP A 20 -4.39 -5.23 -8.29
N ARG A 21 -3.42 -5.41 -9.16
CA ARG A 21 -2.38 -4.42 -9.44
C ARG A 21 -2.33 -4.17 -10.94
N ASN A 22 -2.18 -2.93 -11.30
CA ASN A 22 -1.95 -2.57 -12.69
C ASN A 22 -0.49 -2.89 -13.05
N ASP A 23 -0.27 -3.99 -13.75
CA ASP A 23 1.08 -4.47 -14.07
C ASP A 23 1.82 -3.57 -15.08
N THR A 24 1.11 -2.65 -15.73
CA THR A 24 1.73 -1.64 -16.60
C THR A 24 2.26 -0.44 -15.83
N ILE A 25 1.90 -0.29 -14.54
CA ILE A 25 2.33 0.81 -13.69
C ILE A 25 3.35 0.30 -12.66
N ASN A 26 4.62 0.57 -12.90
CA ASN A 26 5.70 0.28 -11.95
C ASN A 26 6.03 1.47 -11.05
N ASN A 27 5.88 2.67 -11.58
CA ASN A 27 6.01 3.91 -10.81
C ASN A 27 5.05 4.98 -11.34
N VAL A 28 4.73 5.92 -10.47
CA VAL A 28 4.08 7.21 -10.81
C VAL A 28 4.81 8.26 -10.00
N ILE A 29 5.30 9.31 -10.64
CA ILE A 29 6.15 10.31 -10.02
C ILE A 29 5.66 11.69 -10.41
N ASN A 30 5.82 12.68 -9.51
CA ASN A 30 5.35 14.04 -9.69
C ASN A 30 3.87 14.11 -10.10
N SER A 31 3.03 13.36 -9.40
CA SER A 31 1.60 13.25 -9.66
C SER A 31 0.79 13.39 -8.36
N THR A 32 -0.51 13.38 -8.48
CA THR A 32 -1.40 13.28 -7.31
C THR A 32 -1.89 11.85 -7.20
N ILE A 33 -1.55 11.21 -6.09
CA ILE A 33 -1.92 9.83 -5.80
C ILE A 33 -2.70 9.81 -4.49
N CYS A 34 -3.86 9.17 -4.47
CA CYS A 34 -4.71 9.07 -3.29
C CYS A 34 -5.10 7.62 -3.04
N GLU A 35 -5.14 7.22 -1.78
CA GLU A 35 -5.71 5.94 -1.35
C GLU A 35 -7.07 6.18 -0.71
N TYR A 36 -8.10 5.53 -1.24
CA TYR A 36 -9.46 5.55 -0.70
C TYR A 36 -9.81 4.19 -0.14
N ASP A 37 -10.29 4.13 1.10
CA ASP A 37 -10.84 2.93 1.70
C ASP A 37 -12.33 3.11 2.08
N ILE A 38 -13.06 2.01 2.07
CA ILE A 38 -14.48 1.99 2.47
C ILE A 38 -14.54 2.00 3.99
N LYS A 39 -15.09 3.07 4.55
CA LYS A 39 -15.27 3.22 6.00
C LYS A 39 -16.22 2.15 6.53
N GLY A 40 -15.69 1.29 7.39
CA GLY A 40 -16.48 0.20 7.95
C GLY A 40 -17.02 -0.80 6.93
N ALA A 41 -16.24 -1.13 5.90
CA ALA A 41 -16.62 -1.91 4.73
C ALA A 41 -17.55 -3.10 5.03
N HIS A 42 -17.12 -4.03 5.88
CA HIS A 42 -17.92 -5.20 6.24
C HIS A 42 -19.16 -4.83 7.07
N LEU A 43 -19.06 -3.81 7.91
CA LEU A 43 -20.20 -3.34 8.73
C LEU A 43 -21.31 -2.76 7.86
N VAL A 44 -20.95 -1.94 6.86
CA VAL A 44 -21.92 -1.40 5.90
C VAL A 44 -22.52 -2.52 5.04
N ALA A 45 -21.71 -3.49 4.62
CA ALA A 45 -22.20 -4.66 3.89
C ALA A 45 -23.20 -5.49 4.73
N ILE A 46 -22.92 -5.69 6.01
CA ILE A 46 -23.84 -6.35 6.97
C ILE A 46 -25.16 -5.56 7.11
N ARG A 47 -25.09 -4.23 7.12
CA ARG A 47 -26.30 -3.40 7.15
C ARG A 47 -27.24 -3.67 5.97
N ILE A 48 -26.67 -3.80 4.75
CA ILE A 48 -27.45 -4.13 3.55
C ILE A 48 -28.02 -5.53 3.61
N LEU A 49 -27.26 -6.51 4.12
CA LEU A 49 -27.70 -7.92 4.14
C LEU A 49 -28.68 -8.25 5.25
N TYR A 50 -28.57 -7.60 6.41
CA TYR A 50 -29.28 -7.99 7.62
C TYR A 50 -30.07 -6.85 8.29
N GLY A 51 -29.98 -5.63 7.74
CA GLY A 51 -30.71 -4.46 8.21
C GLY A 51 -30.06 -3.73 9.40
N ASP A 52 -30.74 -2.63 9.81
CA ASP A 52 -30.19 -1.67 10.78
C ASP A 52 -30.03 -2.27 12.18
N LYS A 53 -30.92 -3.14 12.64
CA LYS A 53 -30.82 -3.74 13.97
C LYS A 53 -29.52 -4.47 14.23
N LEU A 54 -29.03 -5.25 13.29
CA LEU A 54 -27.74 -5.95 13.43
C LEU A 54 -26.57 -4.97 13.24
N TYR A 55 -26.71 -4.03 12.32
CA TYR A 55 -25.73 -2.95 12.13
C TYR A 55 -25.46 -2.18 13.42
N GLU A 56 -26.51 -1.66 14.10
CA GLU A 56 -26.39 -0.90 15.34
C GLU A 56 -25.71 -1.71 16.43
N LYS A 57 -26.11 -2.98 16.60
CA LYS A 57 -25.46 -3.89 17.53
C LYS A 57 -23.96 -4.02 17.26
N LEU A 58 -23.56 -4.17 16.01
CA LEU A 58 -22.14 -4.34 15.65
C LEU A 58 -21.38 -3.01 15.67
N ALA A 59 -22.03 -1.90 15.39
CA ALA A 59 -21.44 -0.57 15.45
C ALA A 59 -21.07 -0.17 16.87
N ALA A 60 -21.79 -0.67 17.87
CA ALA A 60 -21.50 -0.44 19.31
C ALA A 60 -20.28 -1.23 19.82
N LEU A 61 -19.84 -2.26 19.09
CA LEU A 61 -18.66 -3.05 19.46
C LEU A 61 -17.36 -2.35 19.02
N ASP A 62 -16.28 -2.61 19.73
CA ASP A 62 -14.96 -2.21 19.25
C ASP A 62 -14.59 -2.95 17.95
N LYS A 63 -13.49 -2.51 17.29
CA LYS A 63 -13.09 -3.06 15.98
C LYS A 63 -12.73 -4.54 16.05
N LEU A 64 -12.09 -5.00 17.14
CA LEU A 64 -11.66 -6.38 17.30
C LEU A 64 -12.86 -7.29 17.53
N GLU A 65 -13.72 -6.94 18.49
CA GLU A 65 -14.94 -7.67 18.81
C GLU A 65 -15.87 -7.81 17.58
N ARG A 66 -16.04 -6.73 16.86
CA ARG A 66 -16.82 -6.71 15.61
C ARG A 66 -16.25 -7.65 14.56
N ASN A 67 -14.92 -7.64 14.36
CA ASN A 67 -14.27 -8.53 13.40
C ASN A 67 -14.41 -10.00 13.82
N ILE A 68 -14.30 -10.31 15.12
CA ILE A 68 -14.53 -11.64 15.66
C ILE A 68 -15.98 -12.07 15.42
N TYR A 69 -16.94 -11.18 15.68
CA TYR A 69 -18.37 -11.47 15.48
C TYR A 69 -18.65 -11.81 14.01
N ILE A 70 -18.22 -10.94 13.07
CA ILE A 70 -18.39 -11.17 11.63
C ILE A 70 -17.67 -12.44 11.18
N GLY A 71 -16.46 -12.70 11.68
CA GLY A 71 -15.72 -13.93 11.40
C GLY A 71 -16.49 -15.19 11.85
N ASN A 72 -17.14 -15.12 12.99
CA ASN A 72 -18.00 -16.22 13.48
C ASN A 72 -19.27 -16.39 12.65
N MET A 73 -19.87 -15.31 12.13
CA MET A 73 -20.99 -15.39 11.16
C MET A 73 -20.55 -16.11 9.89
N VAL A 74 -19.39 -15.75 9.33
CA VAL A 74 -18.82 -16.41 8.14
C VAL A 74 -18.51 -17.88 8.39
N LYS A 75 -18.02 -18.25 9.57
CA LYS A 75 -17.81 -19.66 9.93
C LYS A 75 -19.12 -20.46 9.96
N LYS A 76 -20.22 -19.86 10.42
CA LYS A 76 -21.56 -20.49 10.46
C LYS A 76 -22.23 -20.53 9.09
N ASP A 77 -22.03 -19.51 8.26
CA ASP A 77 -22.52 -19.44 6.89
C ASP A 77 -21.37 -19.05 5.95
N PRO A 78 -20.67 -20.03 5.36
CA PRO A 78 -19.57 -19.73 4.43
C PRO A 78 -20.01 -18.93 3.18
N SER A 79 -21.29 -18.97 2.81
CA SER A 79 -21.82 -18.19 1.69
C SER A 79 -21.77 -16.67 1.96
N LEU A 80 -21.77 -16.28 3.24
CA LEU A 80 -21.69 -14.89 3.66
C LEU A 80 -20.38 -14.23 3.19
N SER A 81 -19.27 -14.97 3.19
CA SER A 81 -17.97 -14.43 2.68
C SER A 81 -18.11 -13.92 1.25
N LYS A 82 -18.74 -14.71 0.38
CA LYS A 82 -18.99 -14.33 -1.01
C LYS A 82 -19.94 -13.13 -1.10
N LYS A 83 -21.04 -13.14 -0.35
CA LYS A 83 -22.00 -12.01 -0.33
C LYS A 83 -21.34 -10.69 0.10
N LEU A 84 -20.46 -10.74 1.10
CA LEU A 84 -19.70 -9.57 1.53
C LEU A 84 -18.76 -9.08 0.42
N GLN A 85 -18.02 -9.98 -0.23
CA GLN A 85 -17.13 -9.63 -1.34
C GLN A 85 -17.90 -9.02 -2.52
N ASP A 86 -19.04 -9.58 -2.88
CA ASP A 86 -19.90 -9.08 -3.97
C ASP A 86 -20.40 -7.65 -3.66
N LEU A 87 -20.72 -7.35 -2.41
CA LEU A 87 -21.10 -6.00 -1.99
C LEU A 87 -19.92 -5.02 -2.04
N LEU A 88 -18.74 -5.41 -1.56
CA LEU A 88 -17.55 -4.57 -1.65
C LEU A 88 -17.17 -4.28 -3.11
N PHE A 89 -17.32 -5.27 -3.98
CA PHE A 89 -17.21 -5.08 -5.42
C PHE A 89 -18.22 -4.05 -5.95
N LYS A 90 -19.50 -4.20 -5.58
CA LYS A 90 -20.58 -3.29 -5.99
C LYS A 90 -20.33 -1.85 -5.51
N PHE A 91 -19.81 -1.68 -4.29
CA PHE A 91 -19.43 -0.37 -3.75
C PHE A 91 -18.33 0.28 -4.60
N LYS A 92 -17.22 -0.43 -4.84
CA LYS A 92 -16.11 0.07 -5.65
C LYS A 92 -16.56 0.40 -7.08
N LYS A 93 -17.33 -0.48 -7.73
CA LYS A 93 -17.84 -0.26 -9.07
C LYS A 93 -18.68 1.03 -9.16
N LYS A 94 -19.58 1.25 -8.21
CA LYS A 94 -20.42 2.44 -8.17
C LYS A 94 -19.61 3.70 -7.89
N PHE A 95 -18.67 3.65 -6.94
CA PHE A 95 -17.77 4.76 -6.65
C PHE A 95 -16.97 5.20 -7.88
N ILE A 96 -16.41 4.23 -8.61
CA ILE A 96 -15.67 4.47 -9.85
C ILE A 96 -16.56 5.13 -10.90
N ALA A 97 -17.77 4.60 -11.12
CA ALA A 97 -18.70 5.12 -12.10
C ALA A 97 -19.16 6.54 -11.77
N GLU A 98 -19.55 6.81 -10.51
CA GLU A 98 -20.02 8.13 -10.09
C GLU A 98 -18.96 9.22 -10.12
N ASN A 99 -17.68 8.83 -10.04
CA ASN A 99 -16.53 9.75 -10.13
C ASN A 99 -15.87 9.80 -11.52
N GLY A 100 -16.35 9.02 -12.49
CA GLY A 100 -15.75 8.95 -13.83
C GLY A 100 -14.29 8.51 -13.79
N ILE A 101 -13.94 7.55 -12.94
CA ILE A 101 -12.59 7.02 -12.79
C ILE A 101 -12.35 6.01 -13.91
N LEU A 102 -11.30 6.23 -14.69
CA LEU A 102 -10.87 5.30 -15.73
C LEU A 102 -9.97 4.20 -15.12
N ILE A 103 -9.92 3.04 -15.76
CA ILE A 103 -9.04 1.94 -15.33
C ILE A 103 -7.58 2.37 -15.33
N SER A 104 -7.16 3.22 -16.28
CA SER A 104 -5.82 3.80 -16.34
C SER A 104 -5.46 4.67 -15.12
N ASN A 105 -6.44 5.17 -14.38
CA ASN A 105 -6.22 5.91 -13.14
C ASN A 105 -6.07 4.97 -11.93
N ILE A 106 -6.39 3.69 -12.05
CA ILE A 106 -6.33 2.73 -10.95
C ILE A 106 -4.95 2.08 -10.94
N ILE A 107 -4.18 2.35 -9.89
CA ILE A 107 -2.86 1.73 -9.68
C ILE A 107 -3.02 0.35 -9.03
N GLU A 108 -3.84 0.28 -7.99
CA GLU A 108 -4.02 -0.92 -7.18
C GLU A 108 -5.41 -0.95 -6.56
N THR A 109 -5.98 -2.13 -6.42
CA THR A 109 -7.17 -2.35 -5.59
C THR A 109 -6.90 -3.45 -4.57
N THR A 110 -7.48 -3.29 -3.38
CA THR A 110 -7.60 -4.37 -2.39
C THR A 110 -9.07 -4.69 -2.16
N LYS A 111 -9.38 -5.53 -1.17
CA LYS A 111 -10.77 -5.84 -0.80
C LYS A 111 -11.64 -4.58 -0.68
N ASP A 112 -11.16 -3.61 0.07
CA ASP A 112 -11.90 -2.43 0.53
C ASP A 112 -11.23 -1.10 0.18
N SER A 113 -10.10 -1.11 -0.56
CA SER A 113 -9.40 0.11 -0.95
C SER A 113 -9.10 0.21 -2.44
N LEU A 114 -8.85 1.46 -2.87
CA LEU A 114 -8.45 1.86 -4.22
C LEU A 114 -7.28 2.83 -4.11
N VAL A 115 -6.20 2.59 -4.84
CA VAL A 115 -5.12 3.55 -5.05
C VAL A 115 -5.27 4.15 -6.45
N LEU A 116 -5.43 5.45 -6.50
CA LEU A 116 -5.72 6.21 -7.72
C LEU A 116 -4.61 7.20 -8.02
N ALA A 117 -4.26 7.34 -9.30
CA ALA A 117 -3.37 8.40 -9.80
C ALA A 117 -4.14 9.41 -10.64
N GLN A 118 -3.75 10.69 -10.55
CA GLN A 118 -4.22 11.80 -11.40
C GLN A 118 -5.72 12.11 -11.29
N LYS A 119 -6.49 11.34 -10.55
CA LYS A 119 -7.93 11.54 -10.39
C LYS A 119 -8.30 11.58 -8.92
N ILE A 120 -8.72 12.76 -8.48
CA ILE A 120 -9.27 12.95 -7.14
C ILE A 120 -10.80 12.82 -7.23
N PRO A 121 -11.41 11.81 -6.57
CA PRO A 121 -12.85 11.69 -6.47
C PRO A 121 -13.49 12.90 -5.80
N THR A 122 -14.57 13.40 -6.39
CA THR A 122 -15.36 14.52 -5.84
C THR A 122 -16.51 14.02 -4.98
N LYS A 123 -17.01 12.82 -5.29
CA LYS A 123 -18.08 12.16 -4.51
C LYS A 123 -17.48 11.06 -3.65
N THR A 124 -17.34 11.34 -2.36
CA THR A 124 -16.83 10.35 -1.38
C THR A 124 -17.93 9.54 -0.71
N ILE A 125 -19.19 9.95 -0.82
CA ILE A 125 -20.36 9.22 -0.34
C ILE A 125 -21.22 8.81 -1.53
N ILE A 126 -21.49 7.52 -1.64
CA ILE A 126 -22.35 6.93 -2.65
C ILE A 126 -23.52 6.20 -1.97
N LYS A 127 -24.62 5.96 -2.70
CA LYS A 127 -25.74 5.15 -2.18
C LYS A 127 -25.81 3.81 -2.90
N VAL A 128 -25.81 2.71 -2.16
CA VAL A 128 -25.99 1.35 -2.67
C VAL A 128 -27.11 0.68 -1.89
N ASP A 129 -28.12 0.20 -2.62
CA ASP A 129 -29.30 -0.44 -2.04
C ASP A 129 -29.96 0.39 -0.90
N GLY A 130 -30.00 1.72 -1.07
CA GLY A 130 -30.57 2.66 -0.11
C GLY A 130 -29.62 3.06 1.03
N VAL A 131 -28.49 2.39 1.20
CA VAL A 131 -27.51 2.64 2.26
C VAL A 131 -26.38 3.54 1.75
N GLU A 132 -25.97 4.50 2.57
CA GLU A 132 -24.80 5.35 2.30
C GLU A 132 -23.51 4.60 2.59
N VAL A 133 -22.57 4.68 1.65
CA VAL A 133 -21.24 4.09 1.70
C VAL A 133 -20.21 5.20 1.55
N GLU A 134 -19.45 5.43 2.60
CA GLU A 134 -18.41 6.47 2.63
C GLU A 134 -17.07 5.90 2.20
N PHE A 135 -16.43 6.52 1.20
CA PHE A 135 -15.05 6.30 0.83
C PHE A 135 -14.18 7.38 1.45
N ARG A 136 -13.28 6.99 2.33
CA ARG A 136 -12.41 7.91 3.02
C ARG A 136 -11.04 7.95 2.37
N ASN A 137 -10.57 9.15 2.04
CA ASN A 137 -9.17 9.36 1.68
C ASN A 137 -8.29 9.04 2.89
N LYS A 138 -7.36 8.15 2.72
CA LYS A 138 -6.44 7.70 3.75
C LYS A 138 -5.15 8.48 3.63
N ASP A 139 -4.79 9.18 4.69
CA ASP A 139 -3.53 9.91 4.81
C ASP A 139 -3.29 11.06 3.79
N GLY A 140 -4.35 11.54 3.10
CA GLY A 140 -4.24 12.66 2.15
C GLY A 140 -3.79 12.24 0.75
N SER A 141 -2.87 13.00 0.15
CA SER A 141 -2.28 12.74 -1.16
C SER A 141 -0.78 12.46 -1.05
N TYR A 142 -0.29 11.72 -2.03
CA TYR A 142 1.12 11.42 -2.21
C TYR A 142 1.60 11.96 -3.57
N SER A 143 2.88 12.31 -3.68
CA SER A 143 3.48 12.79 -4.92
C SER A 143 4.00 11.65 -5.80
N SER A 144 4.28 10.50 -5.20
CA SER A 144 4.84 9.37 -5.94
C SER A 144 4.38 8.00 -5.42
N PHE A 145 4.44 7.03 -6.33
CA PHE A 145 4.19 5.61 -6.10
C PHE A 145 5.29 4.80 -6.74
N TYR A 146 5.77 3.78 -6.02
CA TYR A 146 6.77 2.83 -6.53
C TYR A 146 6.36 1.40 -6.18
N ARG A 147 6.55 0.48 -7.13
CA ARG A 147 6.29 -0.95 -6.93
C ARG A 147 7.57 -1.72 -6.70
N LEU A 148 7.69 -2.35 -5.55
CA LEU A 148 8.85 -3.17 -5.18
C LEU A 148 8.44 -4.63 -5.02
N GLY A 149 8.26 -5.35 -6.14
CA GLY A 149 7.76 -6.73 -6.11
C GLY A 149 6.38 -6.84 -5.43
N SER A 150 6.29 -7.51 -4.28
CA SER A 150 5.05 -7.63 -3.50
C SER A 150 4.72 -6.39 -2.65
N LYS A 151 5.68 -5.48 -2.47
CA LYS A 151 5.53 -4.25 -1.70
C LYS A 151 5.19 -3.09 -2.63
N SER A 152 4.52 -2.06 -2.12
CA SER A 152 4.34 -0.79 -2.81
C SER A 152 4.58 0.38 -1.86
N ILE A 153 5.13 1.45 -2.41
CA ILE A 153 5.50 2.67 -1.69
C ILE A 153 4.62 3.81 -2.19
N LEU A 154 4.02 4.53 -1.27
CA LEU A 154 3.38 5.81 -1.47
C LEU A 154 4.20 6.85 -0.71
N TYR A 155 4.65 7.90 -1.39
CA TYR A 155 5.51 8.91 -0.80
C TYR A 155 5.07 10.32 -1.19
N ASP A 156 5.08 11.23 -0.23
CA ASP A 156 4.86 12.65 -0.44
C ASP A 156 6.15 13.43 -0.07
N SER A 157 6.82 13.95 -1.07
CA SER A 157 8.09 14.68 -0.90
C SER A 157 7.92 16.01 -0.16
N LEU A 158 6.73 16.61 -0.17
CA LEU A 158 6.48 17.88 0.51
C LEU A 158 6.35 17.71 2.02
N THR A 159 5.64 16.67 2.45
CA THR A 159 5.39 16.40 3.88
C THR A 159 6.33 15.36 4.47
N GLY A 160 7.05 14.61 3.63
CA GLY A 160 7.83 13.43 4.03
C GLY A 160 6.95 12.27 4.47
N ASN A 161 5.64 12.29 4.16
CA ASN A 161 4.74 11.22 4.49
C ASN A 161 5.06 9.99 3.64
N LEU A 162 5.31 8.86 4.30
CA LEU A 162 5.72 7.61 3.67
C LEU A 162 4.82 6.48 4.15
N ARG A 163 4.27 5.74 3.19
CA ARG A 163 3.52 4.52 3.45
C ARG A 163 4.07 3.39 2.60
N ILE A 164 4.50 2.33 3.26
CA ILE A 164 4.93 1.08 2.62
C ILE A 164 3.83 0.05 2.82
N LYS A 165 3.20 -0.39 1.74
CA LYS A 165 2.20 -1.47 1.77
C LYS A 165 2.92 -2.82 1.64
N GLY A 166 2.41 -3.83 2.34
CA GLY A 166 3.04 -5.16 2.40
C GLY A 166 4.07 -5.32 3.52
N ILE A 167 4.19 -4.31 4.39
CA ILE A 167 4.97 -4.33 5.64
C ILE A 167 4.11 -3.72 6.75
N ASN A 168 4.34 -4.13 7.99
CA ASN A 168 3.64 -3.54 9.14
C ASN A 168 4.00 -2.05 9.30
N VAL A 169 2.98 -1.22 9.55
CA VAL A 169 3.12 0.24 9.69
C VAL A 169 4.06 0.60 10.86
N GLN A 170 3.97 -0.11 11.97
CA GLN A 170 4.83 0.13 13.13
C GLN A 170 6.31 -0.12 12.77
N THR A 171 6.60 -1.21 12.06
CA THR A 171 7.95 -1.51 11.57
C THR A 171 8.52 -0.38 10.71
N VAL A 172 7.69 0.21 9.84
CA VAL A 172 8.11 1.34 9.00
C VAL A 172 8.41 2.58 9.84
N ASN A 173 7.53 2.92 10.78
CA ASN A 173 7.65 4.13 11.60
C ASN A 173 8.84 4.07 12.57
N GLU A 174 9.17 2.88 13.07
CA GLU A 174 10.26 2.65 14.01
C GLU A 174 11.61 2.37 13.31
N SER A 175 11.59 2.22 11.98
CA SER A 175 12.78 1.88 11.21
C SER A 175 13.79 3.02 11.11
N PRO A 176 15.00 2.92 11.70
CA PRO A 176 16.09 3.86 11.45
C PRO A 176 16.49 3.91 9.97
N PHE A 177 16.53 2.77 9.30
CA PHE A 177 16.80 2.70 7.86
C PHE A 177 15.83 3.55 7.05
N VAL A 178 14.51 3.40 7.30
CA VAL A 178 13.50 4.18 6.59
C VAL A 178 13.65 5.67 6.90
N ASN A 179 13.81 6.03 8.16
CA ASN A 179 13.77 7.42 8.59
C ASN A 179 15.04 8.20 8.23
N LEU A 180 16.22 7.55 8.24
CA LEU A 180 17.51 8.22 8.00
C LEU A 180 17.96 8.14 6.54
N TYR A 181 17.65 7.06 5.83
CA TYR A 181 18.23 6.83 4.50
C TYR A 181 17.22 6.66 3.40
N PHE A 182 16.09 5.99 3.66
CA PHE A 182 15.17 5.63 2.60
C PHE A 182 14.33 6.82 2.12
N LYS A 183 13.90 7.68 3.05
CA LYS A 183 13.21 8.93 2.70
C LYS A 183 14.11 9.90 1.92
N ASP A 184 15.37 10.01 2.36
CA ASP A 184 16.36 10.83 1.65
C ASP A 184 16.63 10.29 0.23
N LEU A 185 16.71 8.98 0.08
CA LEU A 185 16.82 8.34 -1.23
C LEU A 185 15.60 8.65 -2.12
N LEU A 186 14.38 8.58 -1.58
CA LEU A 186 13.16 8.89 -2.34
C LEU A 186 13.15 10.36 -2.79
N ASN A 187 13.51 11.30 -1.92
CA ASN A 187 13.65 12.71 -2.28
C ASN A 187 14.70 12.95 -3.37
N THR A 188 15.87 12.35 -3.20
CA THR A 188 16.96 12.45 -4.19
C THR A 188 16.51 11.88 -5.53
N LEU A 189 15.78 10.79 -5.51
CA LEU A 189 15.29 10.13 -6.70
C LEU A 189 14.25 10.97 -7.45
N GLU A 190 13.27 11.54 -6.78
CA GLU A 190 12.27 12.42 -7.39
C GLU A 190 12.91 13.61 -8.08
N THR A 191 13.94 14.18 -7.46
CA THR A 191 14.73 15.27 -8.05
C THR A 191 15.55 14.79 -9.25
N THR A 192 16.20 13.62 -9.12
CA THR A 192 17.13 13.11 -10.15
C THR A 192 16.42 12.67 -11.41
N ILE A 193 15.18 12.15 -11.31
CA ILE A 193 14.37 11.73 -12.47
C ILE A 193 14.15 12.89 -13.46
N SER A 194 13.99 14.10 -12.96
CA SER A 194 13.83 15.28 -13.83
C SER A 194 15.06 15.59 -14.66
N PHE A 195 16.24 15.09 -14.28
CA PHE A 195 17.50 15.24 -15.03
C PHE A 195 17.78 14.12 -16.03
N GLY A 196 16.95 13.07 -16.06
CA GLY A 196 17.00 12.00 -17.06
C GLY A 196 17.76 10.74 -16.64
N THR A 197 17.79 9.77 -17.55
CA THR A 197 18.27 8.41 -17.31
C THR A 197 19.74 8.34 -16.86
N VAL A 198 20.60 9.19 -17.44
CA VAL A 198 22.06 9.19 -17.11
C VAL A 198 22.29 9.53 -15.63
N GLU A 199 21.58 10.53 -15.12
CA GLU A 199 21.70 10.92 -13.71
C GLU A 199 21.12 9.86 -12.79
N CYS A 200 20.01 9.21 -13.18
CA CYS A 200 19.48 8.06 -12.47
C CYS A 200 20.49 6.90 -12.40
N MET A 201 21.21 6.60 -13.47
CA MET A 201 22.28 5.58 -13.48
C MET A 201 23.46 5.95 -12.57
N LYS A 202 23.85 7.23 -12.53
CA LYS A 202 24.88 7.73 -11.60
C LYS A 202 24.43 7.54 -10.15
N LEU A 203 23.18 7.91 -9.84
CA LEU A 203 22.61 7.71 -8.52
C LEU A 203 22.58 6.23 -8.12
N MET A 204 22.17 5.33 -9.02
CA MET A 204 22.24 3.88 -8.77
C MET A 204 23.65 3.42 -8.37
N LYS A 205 24.65 3.87 -9.11
CA LYS A 205 26.05 3.52 -8.85
C LYS A 205 26.50 4.03 -7.48
N GLN A 206 26.14 5.27 -7.13
CA GLN A 206 26.41 5.86 -5.82
C GLN A 206 25.72 5.09 -4.68
N MET A 207 24.44 4.75 -4.83
CA MET A 207 23.68 3.98 -3.85
C MET A 207 24.27 2.58 -3.66
N ARG A 208 24.62 1.90 -4.75
CA ARG A 208 25.30 0.60 -4.67
C ARG A 208 26.59 0.70 -3.87
N LYS A 209 27.43 1.70 -4.17
CA LYS A 209 28.68 1.93 -3.42
C LYS A 209 28.40 2.20 -1.94
N ARG A 210 27.49 3.12 -1.64
CA ARG A 210 27.11 3.49 -0.26
C ARG A 210 26.66 2.26 0.55
N TYR A 211 25.79 1.42 0.03
CA TYR A 211 25.25 0.27 0.76
C TYR A 211 26.19 -0.92 0.86
N ILE A 212 27.15 -1.05 -0.03
CA ILE A 212 28.13 -2.15 -0.02
C ILE A 212 29.40 -1.77 0.75
N GLU A 213 29.77 -0.50 0.72
CA GLU A 213 31.04 0.00 1.26
C GLU A 213 30.90 0.85 2.53
N THR A 214 29.67 0.95 3.09
CA THR A 214 29.43 1.80 4.27
C THR A 214 29.84 1.12 5.57
N ASP A 215 30.30 1.94 6.54
CA ASP A 215 30.49 1.55 7.92
C ASP A 215 29.38 2.05 8.85
N ASP A 216 28.34 2.70 8.29
CA ASP A 216 27.21 3.19 9.06
C ASP A 216 26.26 2.04 9.41
N ILE A 217 26.23 1.71 10.69
CA ILE A 217 25.42 0.60 11.23
C ILE A 217 23.92 0.74 10.95
N ASN A 218 23.39 1.96 10.85
CA ASN A 218 21.98 2.17 10.63
C ASN A 218 21.52 1.73 9.22
N ILE A 219 22.44 1.72 8.25
CA ILE A 219 22.17 1.21 6.90
C ILE A 219 22.04 -0.31 6.90
N TYR A 220 22.65 -1.00 7.86
CA TYR A 220 22.65 -2.45 7.97
C TYR A 220 21.33 -3.01 8.52
N ARG A 221 20.48 -2.18 9.13
CA ARG A 221 19.20 -2.60 9.69
C ARG A 221 18.19 -2.87 8.60
N SER A 222 17.61 -4.06 8.58
CA SER A 222 16.56 -4.43 7.64
C SER A 222 15.19 -4.32 8.26
N LEU A 223 14.17 -4.08 7.42
CA LEU A 223 12.77 -4.20 7.78
C LEU A 223 12.38 -5.67 7.82
N ASN A 224 11.74 -6.12 8.89
CA ASN A 224 11.10 -7.42 8.94
C ASN A 224 9.60 -7.28 9.23
N ASP A 225 8.83 -8.29 8.85
CA ASP A 225 7.37 -8.29 8.96
C ASP A 225 6.85 -8.44 10.41
N LYS A 226 7.76 -8.61 11.37
CA LYS A 226 7.44 -8.84 12.79
C LYS A 226 7.61 -7.62 13.68
N ASN A 227 7.66 -6.43 13.13
CA ASN A 227 7.78 -5.16 13.87
C ASN A 227 9.08 -4.97 14.66
N LYS A 228 10.10 -5.75 14.38
CA LYS A 228 11.39 -5.63 15.07
C LYS A 228 12.52 -5.59 14.06
N PHE A 229 13.46 -4.71 14.32
CA PHE A 229 14.76 -4.80 13.67
C PHE A 229 15.56 -5.86 14.40
N ILE A 230 15.63 -7.01 13.82
CA ILE A 230 16.34 -8.13 14.38
C ILE A 230 17.45 -8.49 13.41
N TYR A 231 18.67 -8.51 13.92
CA TYR A 231 19.79 -9.09 13.23
C TYR A 231 19.99 -10.49 13.78
N GLN A 232 20.27 -11.41 12.90
CA GLN A 232 20.74 -12.72 13.31
C GLN A 232 22.24 -12.76 13.13
N ILE A 233 22.98 -12.93 14.23
CA ILE A 233 24.42 -13.16 14.23
C ILE A 233 24.66 -14.56 14.78
N GLY A 234 25.00 -15.50 13.90
CA GLY A 234 25.07 -16.92 14.27
C GLY A 234 23.68 -17.44 14.67
N GLU A 235 23.54 -17.95 15.90
CA GLU A 235 22.28 -18.41 16.48
C GLU A 235 21.54 -17.35 17.30
N GLU A 236 22.14 -16.19 17.52
CA GLU A 236 21.58 -15.13 18.35
C GLU A 236 20.80 -14.13 17.52
N MET A 237 19.61 -13.76 18.05
CA MET A 237 18.78 -12.68 17.54
C MET A 237 19.08 -11.42 18.33
N ILE A 238 19.68 -10.42 17.68
CA ILE A 238 20.14 -9.19 18.34
C ILE A 238 19.21 -8.04 17.98
N GLU A 239 18.68 -7.36 18.98
CA GLU A 239 17.90 -6.13 18.80
C GLU A 239 18.80 -4.93 18.45
N THR A 240 18.19 -3.90 17.89
CA THR A 240 18.84 -2.80 17.15
C THR A 240 19.87 -1.94 17.89
N ASP A 241 19.98 -2.05 19.19
CA ASP A 241 20.83 -1.17 20.02
C ASP A 241 22.16 -1.80 20.41
N VAL A 242 22.46 -3.00 19.89
CA VAL A 242 23.69 -3.73 20.22
C VAL A 242 24.78 -3.46 19.18
N GLU A 243 26.00 -3.34 19.61
CA GLU A 243 27.17 -3.26 18.74
C GLU A 243 27.28 -4.51 17.85
N ILE A 244 27.12 -4.30 16.54
CA ILE A 244 27.22 -5.36 15.54
C ILE A 244 28.59 -5.34 14.94
N GLN A 245 29.23 -6.50 14.87
CA GLN A 245 30.53 -6.63 14.27
C GLN A 245 30.51 -6.74 12.74
N ASN A 246 31.54 -6.26 12.09
CA ASN A 246 31.64 -5.87 10.68
C ASN A 246 31.12 -6.83 9.59
N SER A 247 31.16 -8.15 9.73
CA SER A 247 30.80 -9.08 8.66
C SER A 247 29.28 -9.20 8.46
N ASP A 248 28.57 -9.28 9.57
CA ASP A 248 27.11 -9.47 9.54
C ASP A 248 26.39 -8.16 9.22
N ALA A 249 26.96 -7.04 9.67
CA ALA A 249 26.53 -5.70 9.31
C ALA A 249 26.57 -5.48 7.78
N LYS A 250 27.61 -5.94 7.11
CA LYS A 250 27.73 -5.87 5.64
C LYS A 250 26.66 -6.72 4.95
N LEU A 251 26.37 -7.90 5.48
CA LEU A 251 25.32 -8.75 4.94
C LEU A 251 23.95 -8.07 5.02
N MET A 252 23.63 -7.44 6.15
CA MET A 252 22.37 -6.70 6.33
C MET A 252 22.28 -5.48 5.39
N SER A 253 23.36 -4.78 5.15
CA SER A 253 23.41 -3.70 4.15
C SER A 253 23.09 -4.21 2.75
N ILE A 254 23.63 -5.36 2.37
CA ILE A 254 23.35 -6.01 1.08
C ILE A 254 21.87 -6.43 1.00
N ILE A 255 21.29 -6.91 2.08
CA ILE A 255 19.86 -7.26 2.14
C ILE A 255 19.00 -6.00 1.94
N ASN A 256 19.26 -4.91 2.66
CA ASN A 256 18.55 -3.65 2.46
C ASN A 256 18.67 -3.12 1.03
N TYR A 257 19.85 -3.17 0.47
CA TYR A 257 20.08 -2.81 -0.92
C TYR A 257 19.24 -3.67 -1.88
N LYS A 258 19.25 -5.00 -1.68
CA LYS A 258 18.55 -5.97 -2.54
C LYS A 258 17.04 -5.85 -2.41
N GLU A 259 16.50 -5.63 -1.20
CA GLU A 259 15.06 -5.63 -0.94
C GLU A 259 14.38 -4.30 -1.21
N PHE A 260 15.08 -3.19 -1.07
CA PHE A 260 14.49 -1.85 -1.19
C PHE A 260 15.16 -1.00 -2.27
N VAL A 261 16.48 -0.84 -2.22
CA VAL A 261 17.16 0.12 -3.08
C VAL A 261 17.21 -0.35 -4.52
N MET A 262 17.65 -1.57 -4.77
CA MET A 262 17.77 -2.12 -6.12
C MET A 262 16.39 -2.26 -6.83
N PRO A 263 15.33 -2.76 -6.20
CA PRO A 263 14.00 -2.78 -6.80
C PRO A 263 13.45 -1.37 -7.09
N LEU A 264 13.67 -0.41 -6.16
CA LEU A 264 13.29 0.98 -6.37
C LEU A 264 13.97 1.55 -7.61
N MET A 265 15.29 1.36 -7.74
CA MET A 265 16.05 1.85 -8.89
C MET A 265 15.62 1.20 -10.21
N LYS A 266 15.24 -0.09 -10.19
CA LYS A 266 14.72 -0.79 -11.36
C LYS A 266 13.34 -0.31 -11.81
N CYS A 267 12.54 0.28 -10.92
CA CYS A 267 11.25 0.86 -11.29
C CYS A 267 11.38 2.10 -12.18
N ILE A 268 12.56 2.69 -12.27
CA ILE A 268 12.77 4.02 -12.82
C ILE A 268 13.56 3.98 -14.12
N ILE A 269 14.29 2.94 -14.34
CA ILE A 269 15.06 2.66 -15.56
C ILE A 269 14.32 1.67 -16.44
#